data_a8271db97a117e3dffced590eba85271
#
_entry.id   a8271db97a117e3dffced590eba85271
#
_cell.length_a   1.000
_cell.length_b   1.000
_cell.length_c   1.000
_cell.angle_alpha   90.00
_cell.angle_beta   90.00
_cell.angle_gamma   90.00
#
_symmetry.space_group_name_H-M   'P 1'
#
loop_
_entity.id
_entity.type
_entity.pdbx_description
1 polymer ?
#
loop_
_entity_poly.entity_id
_entity_poly.type
_entity_poly.pdbx_seq_one_letter_code
_entity_poly.pdbx_strand_id
1 'polypeptide(L)'
;MRSIGLVLIASSALARCAAGVPQREEASKVPTMTTLPKDIYPESRSRLPLPKREALDEQGKRVYDSVLDPKRPTLAGFQGPAGIWLHSPRVGEPFREMNRILRNEVPLEPRLRELAILVTAREFDSQFEWTAHEPVALKEGLDPKILDIVKFRKAVSEAPEKETAIIAFGRELFRDRKVRPETYAEMLRVFGQTAVVNITALMANYAFTAVMLTAFDQQLHEGRKPLLPFP
;
A
#
# COMPACT_ATOMS: atom_id res chain seq x y z
N MET A 1 -6.57 -2.60 83.58
CA MET A 1 -6.45 -1.23 84.20
C MET A 1 -6.42 -0.21 83.10
N ARG A 2 -7.48 0.65 83.14
CA ARG A 2 -7.53 2.10 82.82
C ARG A 2 -6.94 2.51 81.40
N SER A 3 -7.55 3.34 80.60
CA SER A 3 -8.68 4.26 80.77
C SER A 3 -9.15 4.70 79.40
N ILE A 4 -10.37 4.94 79.28
CA ILE A 4 -11.28 5.58 78.35
C ILE A 4 -10.74 7.02 78.00
N GLY A 5 -10.78 7.40 76.76
CA GLY A 5 -10.69 8.79 76.30
C GLY A 5 -11.60 9.01 75.10
N LEU A 6 -12.82 9.45 75.40
CA LEU A 6 -13.87 9.88 74.49
C LEU A 6 -13.64 11.34 74.16
N VAL A 7 -13.58 11.75 72.90
CA VAL A 7 -13.77 13.16 72.48
C VAL A 7 -14.69 13.20 71.26
N LEU A 8 -15.70 14.03 71.40
CA LEU A 8 -16.82 14.30 70.52
C LEU A 8 -16.46 15.16 69.31
N ILE A 9 -17.00 14.79 68.22
CA ILE A 9 -17.84 15.46 67.20
C ILE A 9 -17.64 16.97 67.00
N ALA A 10 -17.39 17.34 65.78
CA ALA A 10 -17.97 18.53 65.15
C ALA A 10 -18.27 18.22 63.64
N SER A 11 -19.56 18.17 63.35
CA SER A 11 -20.10 18.14 61.99
C SER A 11 -19.98 19.54 61.40
N SER A 12 -19.37 19.66 60.25
CA SER A 12 -19.53 20.84 59.38
C SER A 12 -19.88 20.37 57.97
N ALA A 13 -21.12 20.63 57.61
CA ALA A 13 -21.64 20.50 56.26
C ALA A 13 -20.93 21.49 55.33
N LEU A 14 -20.26 21.00 54.34
CA LEU A 14 -19.75 21.80 53.21
C LEU A 14 -20.52 21.45 51.99
N ALA A 15 -21.22 22.44 51.47
CA ALA A 15 -21.99 22.42 50.25
C ALA A 15 -21.08 22.04 49.05
N ARG A 16 -21.46 21.04 48.26
CA ARG A 16 -20.85 20.71 46.98
C ARG A 16 -21.37 21.66 45.92
N CYS A 17 -20.57 22.61 45.53
CA CYS A 17 -20.70 23.30 44.24
C CYS A 17 -20.33 22.28 43.14
N ALA A 18 -21.31 21.82 42.36
CA ALA A 18 -21.11 21.09 41.15
C ALA A 18 -20.63 22.12 40.06
N ALA A 19 -19.33 22.19 39.85
CA ALA A 19 -18.80 22.87 38.68
C ALA A 19 -18.95 21.92 37.46
N GLY A 20 -19.85 22.26 36.55
CA GLY A 20 -20.01 21.58 35.28
C GLY A 20 -18.73 21.69 34.44
N VAL A 21 -18.16 20.53 34.12
CA VAL A 21 -17.08 20.42 33.13
C VAL A 21 -17.70 20.70 31.77
N PRO A 22 -17.22 21.68 30.97
CA PRO A 22 -17.70 21.86 29.63
C PRO A 22 -17.23 20.65 28.78
N GLN A 23 -18.18 19.85 28.32
CA GLN A 23 -17.92 18.88 27.24
C GLN A 23 -17.53 19.70 25.99
N ARG A 24 -16.24 19.61 25.65
CA ARG A 24 -15.78 20.00 24.30
C ARG A 24 -16.36 18.97 23.35
N GLU A 25 -17.39 19.33 22.61
CA GLU A 25 -17.74 18.69 21.36
C GLU A 25 -16.51 18.79 20.44
N GLU A 26 -15.76 17.69 20.31
CA GLU A 26 -14.86 17.52 19.17
C GLU A 26 -15.75 17.40 17.92
N ALA A 27 -15.97 18.54 17.28
CA ALA A 27 -16.53 18.58 15.95
C ALA A 27 -15.63 17.72 15.05
N SER A 28 -16.14 16.54 14.69
CA SER A 28 -15.61 15.69 13.64
C SER A 28 -15.39 16.57 12.41
N LYS A 29 -14.15 16.97 12.17
CA LYS A 29 -13.76 17.65 10.93
C LYS A 29 -13.97 16.63 9.80
N VAL A 30 -15.08 16.79 9.07
CA VAL A 30 -15.26 16.18 7.76
C VAL A 30 -13.99 16.49 6.96
N PRO A 31 -13.31 15.48 6.37
CA PRO A 31 -12.10 15.75 5.59
C PRO A 31 -12.49 16.69 4.45
N THR A 32 -11.98 17.90 4.49
CA THR A 32 -12.06 18.88 3.41
C THR A 32 -11.56 18.19 2.15
N MET A 33 -12.28 18.31 1.03
CA MET A 33 -11.80 17.90 -0.28
C MET A 33 -10.38 18.46 -0.45
N THR A 34 -9.40 17.57 -0.46
CA THR A 34 -8.01 17.98 -0.64
C THR A 34 -7.89 18.48 -2.06
N THR A 35 -7.72 19.78 -2.26
CA THR A 35 -7.46 20.36 -3.56
C THR A 35 -6.16 19.74 -4.09
N LEU A 36 -6.17 19.29 -5.35
CA LEU A 36 -4.96 18.77 -6.00
C LEU A 36 -3.84 19.81 -5.94
N PRO A 37 -2.57 19.38 -5.77
CA PRO A 37 -1.42 20.28 -5.95
C PRO A 37 -1.47 20.99 -7.30
N LYS A 38 -0.89 22.19 -7.39
CA LYS A 38 -0.99 23.07 -8.58
C LYS A 38 -0.35 22.48 -9.85
N ASP A 39 0.62 21.58 -9.68
CA ASP A 39 1.36 20.90 -10.76
C ASP A 39 0.75 19.54 -11.15
N ILE A 40 -0.43 19.21 -10.62
CA ILE A 40 -1.14 17.97 -10.92
C ILE A 40 -2.28 18.23 -11.91
N TYR A 41 -2.28 17.50 -12.99
CA TYR A 41 -3.37 17.51 -13.98
C TYR A 41 -4.56 16.70 -13.47
N PRO A 42 -5.79 17.28 -13.44
CA PRO A 42 -6.96 16.59 -12.88
C PRO A 42 -7.31 15.27 -13.59
N GLU A 43 -7.11 15.20 -14.90
CA GLU A 43 -7.51 14.05 -15.73
C GLU A 43 -6.65 12.82 -15.45
N SER A 44 -5.34 13.00 -15.29
CA SER A 44 -4.37 11.95 -14.98
C SER A 44 -4.13 11.76 -13.50
N ARG A 45 -4.43 12.80 -12.70
CA ARG A 45 -4.08 12.92 -11.27
C ARG A 45 -2.56 12.78 -11.04
N SER A 46 -1.76 13.24 -11.99
CA SER A 46 -0.28 13.22 -11.92
C SER A 46 0.31 14.49 -12.56
N ARG A 47 1.63 14.65 -12.48
CA ARG A 47 2.37 15.74 -13.13
C ARG A 47 2.38 15.67 -14.66
N LEU A 48 1.85 14.62 -15.25
CA LEU A 48 1.77 14.46 -16.70
C LEU A 48 0.33 14.65 -17.19
N PRO A 49 0.07 15.47 -18.22
CA PRO A 49 -1.26 15.56 -18.79
C PRO A 49 -1.64 14.23 -19.45
N LEU A 50 -2.92 13.85 -19.42
CA LEU A 50 -3.37 12.66 -20.13
C LEU A 50 -3.38 12.93 -21.65
N PRO A 51 -2.57 12.22 -22.47
CA PRO A 51 -2.60 12.40 -23.90
C PRO A 51 -3.95 12.00 -24.48
N LYS A 52 -4.44 12.81 -25.46
CA LYS A 52 -5.60 12.43 -26.26
C LYS A 52 -5.20 11.30 -27.21
N ARG A 53 -6.09 10.32 -27.40
CA ARG A 53 -5.82 9.16 -28.24
C ARG A 53 -5.38 9.55 -29.65
N GLU A 54 -5.99 10.62 -30.22
CA GLU A 54 -5.74 11.11 -31.58
C GLU A 54 -4.33 11.70 -31.76
N ALA A 55 -3.73 12.17 -30.66
CA ALA A 55 -2.38 12.74 -30.66
C ALA A 55 -1.27 11.67 -30.52
N LEU A 56 -1.64 10.41 -30.27
CA LEU A 56 -0.70 9.31 -30.11
C LEU A 56 -0.34 8.69 -31.45
N ASP A 57 0.89 8.18 -31.54
CA ASP A 57 1.29 7.30 -32.65
C ASP A 57 0.57 5.95 -32.60
N GLU A 58 0.77 5.10 -33.58
CA GLU A 58 0.07 3.82 -33.67
C GLU A 58 0.37 2.88 -32.46
N GLN A 59 1.57 2.95 -31.90
CA GLN A 59 1.92 2.20 -30.70
C GLN A 59 1.22 2.77 -29.47
N GLY A 60 1.21 4.07 -29.32
CA GLY A 60 0.49 4.76 -28.24
C GLY A 60 -1.01 4.49 -28.29
N LYS A 61 -1.63 4.49 -29.48
CA LYS A 61 -3.05 4.13 -29.65
C LYS A 61 -3.32 2.69 -29.20
N ARG A 62 -2.46 1.73 -29.55
CA ARG A 62 -2.62 0.34 -29.05
C ARG A 62 -2.54 0.27 -27.53
N VAL A 63 -1.58 0.96 -26.92
CA VAL A 63 -1.45 1.03 -25.45
C VAL A 63 -2.69 1.67 -24.85
N TYR A 64 -3.16 2.78 -25.40
CA TYR A 64 -4.38 3.47 -24.95
C TYR A 64 -5.59 2.53 -24.99
N ASP A 65 -5.85 1.90 -26.11
CA ASP A 65 -6.98 0.99 -26.31
C ASP A 65 -6.90 -0.24 -25.38
N SER A 66 -5.68 -0.73 -25.10
CA SER A 66 -5.47 -1.85 -24.17
C SER A 66 -5.81 -1.52 -22.71
N VAL A 67 -5.79 -0.24 -22.32
CA VAL A 67 -6.20 0.20 -20.98
C VAL A 67 -7.73 0.19 -20.84
N LEU A 68 -8.42 0.43 -21.94
CA LEU A 68 -9.89 0.47 -22.01
C LEU A 68 -10.52 -0.91 -22.30
N ASP A 69 -9.71 -1.93 -22.58
CA ASP A 69 -10.21 -3.26 -22.91
C ASP A 69 -10.96 -3.88 -21.70
N PRO A 70 -12.26 -4.10 -21.76
CA PRO A 70 -13.05 -4.66 -20.65
C PRO A 70 -12.66 -6.10 -20.33
N LYS A 71 -11.99 -6.82 -21.24
CA LYS A 71 -11.46 -8.17 -21.02
C LYS A 71 -10.16 -8.17 -20.20
N ARG A 72 -9.54 -7.01 -20.05
CA ARG A 72 -8.23 -6.83 -19.37
C ARG A 72 -8.29 -5.63 -18.42
N PRO A 73 -9.19 -5.63 -17.42
CA PRO A 73 -9.40 -4.49 -16.56
C PRO A 73 -8.11 -4.16 -15.79
N THR A 74 -7.83 -2.87 -15.68
CA THR A 74 -6.74 -2.35 -14.85
C THR A 74 -7.31 -1.86 -13.51
N LEU A 75 -6.51 -1.87 -12.44
CA LEU A 75 -6.95 -1.40 -11.11
C LEU A 75 -7.16 0.13 -11.07
N ALA A 76 -6.45 0.86 -11.94
CA ALA A 76 -6.37 2.32 -11.84
C ALA A 76 -6.71 3.07 -13.14
N GLY A 77 -6.94 2.36 -14.25
CA GLY A 77 -7.17 3.01 -15.54
C GLY A 77 -6.03 3.97 -15.91
N PHE A 78 -6.39 5.12 -16.47
CA PHE A 78 -5.43 6.16 -16.82
C PHE A 78 -4.96 7.01 -15.62
N GLN A 79 -5.65 6.97 -14.50
CA GLN A 79 -5.25 7.67 -13.27
C GLN A 79 -4.31 6.80 -12.43
N GLY A 80 -3.28 6.27 -13.07
CA GLY A 80 -2.26 5.42 -12.49
C GLY A 80 -1.11 5.18 -13.47
N PRO A 81 -0.32 4.12 -13.27
CA PRO A 81 0.88 3.85 -14.08
C PRO A 81 0.60 3.82 -15.58
N ALA A 82 -0.59 3.34 -15.99
CA ALA A 82 -0.94 3.23 -17.41
C ALA A 82 -1.00 4.60 -18.11
N GLY A 83 -1.50 5.65 -17.43
CA GLY A 83 -1.50 7.01 -17.96
C GLY A 83 -0.08 7.57 -18.17
N ILE A 84 0.83 7.27 -17.24
CA ILE A 84 2.24 7.65 -17.32
C ILE A 84 2.89 7.02 -18.57
N TRP A 85 2.60 5.73 -18.83
CA TRP A 85 3.19 5.00 -19.96
C TRP A 85 2.74 5.47 -21.33
N LEU A 86 1.65 6.23 -21.45
CA LEU A 86 1.24 6.83 -22.72
C LEU A 86 2.24 7.86 -23.23
N HIS A 87 3.10 8.41 -22.37
CA HIS A 87 4.17 9.32 -22.75
C HIS A 87 5.43 8.62 -23.29
N SER A 88 5.53 7.29 -23.09
CA SER A 88 6.62 6.47 -23.60
C SER A 88 6.12 5.07 -23.94
N PRO A 89 5.28 4.91 -24.98
CA PRO A 89 4.64 3.65 -25.29
C PRO A 89 5.62 2.53 -25.63
N ARG A 90 6.80 2.86 -26.20
CA ARG A 90 7.85 1.89 -26.51
C ARG A 90 8.43 1.22 -25.28
N VAL A 91 8.46 1.89 -24.13
CA VAL A 91 8.89 1.33 -22.84
C VAL A 91 7.70 0.75 -22.10
N GLY A 92 6.57 1.45 -22.15
CA GLY A 92 5.36 1.08 -21.40
C GLY A 92 4.72 -0.22 -21.87
N GLU A 93 4.69 -0.50 -23.17
CA GLU A 93 4.05 -1.71 -23.70
C GLU A 93 4.74 -3.00 -23.21
N PRO A 94 6.07 -3.19 -23.37
CA PRO A 94 6.75 -4.38 -22.84
C PRO A 94 6.74 -4.45 -21.32
N PHE A 95 6.79 -3.32 -20.61
CA PHE A 95 6.67 -3.31 -19.15
C PHE A 95 5.30 -3.80 -18.68
N ARG A 96 4.23 -3.33 -19.31
CA ARG A 96 2.86 -3.78 -19.02
C ARG A 96 2.66 -5.26 -19.34
N GLU A 97 3.28 -5.76 -20.42
CA GLU A 97 3.23 -7.18 -20.76
C GLU A 97 3.97 -8.03 -19.73
N MET A 98 5.14 -7.60 -19.27
CA MET A 98 5.86 -8.28 -18.18
C MET A 98 5.00 -8.31 -16.89
N ASN A 99 4.37 -7.19 -16.53
CA ASN A 99 3.45 -7.14 -15.39
C ASN A 99 2.29 -8.14 -15.55
N ARG A 100 1.70 -8.21 -16.74
CA ARG A 100 0.62 -9.14 -17.05
C ARG A 100 1.05 -10.60 -16.86
N ILE A 101 2.22 -10.97 -17.38
CA ILE A 101 2.80 -12.32 -17.24
C ILE A 101 3.02 -12.64 -15.76
N LEU A 102 3.70 -11.76 -15.03
CA LEU A 102 4.01 -11.95 -13.62
C LEU A 102 2.77 -12.08 -12.73
N ARG A 103 1.67 -11.43 -13.10
CA ARG A 103 0.43 -11.47 -12.34
C ARG A 103 -0.48 -12.64 -12.69
N ASN A 104 -0.49 -13.07 -13.95
CA ASN A 104 -1.54 -13.96 -14.43
C ASN A 104 -1.03 -15.32 -14.95
N GLU A 105 0.24 -15.44 -15.30
CA GLU A 105 0.77 -16.67 -15.91
C GLU A 105 1.78 -17.39 -15.00
N VAL A 106 2.45 -16.65 -14.13
CA VAL A 106 3.40 -17.24 -13.18
C VAL A 106 2.64 -17.99 -12.08
N PRO A 107 3.00 -19.25 -11.79
CA PRO A 107 2.33 -20.07 -10.78
C PRO A 107 2.72 -19.60 -9.37
N LEU A 108 1.99 -18.62 -8.85
CA LEU A 108 2.09 -18.13 -7.48
C LEU A 108 0.67 -17.94 -6.91
N GLU A 109 0.44 -18.44 -5.71
CA GLU A 109 -0.86 -18.28 -5.03
C GLU A 109 -1.27 -16.79 -5.02
N PRO A 110 -2.52 -16.43 -5.42
CA PRO A 110 -2.95 -15.04 -5.53
C PRO A 110 -2.67 -14.20 -4.28
N ARG A 111 -2.96 -14.73 -3.09
CA ARG A 111 -2.69 -14.04 -1.82
C ARG A 111 -1.20 -13.76 -1.58
N LEU A 112 -0.30 -14.68 -1.98
CA LEU A 112 1.15 -14.51 -1.83
C LEU A 112 1.71 -13.53 -2.88
N ARG A 113 1.11 -13.51 -4.06
CA ARG A 113 1.42 -12.50 -5.08
C ARG A 113 1.10 -11.09 -4.58
N GLU A 114 -0.10 -10.90 -4.04
CA GLU A 114 -0.48 -9.60 -3.48
C GLU A 114 0.38 -9.25 -2.24
N LEU A 115 0.76 -10.23 -1.42
CA LEU A 115 1.71 -10.01 -0.32
C LEU A 115 3.05 -9.48 -0.83
N ALA A 116 3.64 -10.10 -1.86
CA ALA A 116 4.90 -9.66 -2.44
C ALA A 116 4.81 -8.20 -2.97
N ILE A 117 3.67 -7.86 -3.60
CA ILE A 117 3.37 -6.50 -4.06
C ILE A 117 3.31 -5.53 -2.87
N LEU A 118 2.57 -5.88 -1.81
CA LEU A 118 2.39 -5.02 -0.64
C LEU A 118 3.69 -4.85 0.16
N VAL A 119 4.52 -5.88 0.27
CA VAL A 119 5.87 -5.75 0.86
C VAL A 119 6.68 -4.73 0.07
N THR A 120 6.68 -4.81 -1.26
CA THR A 120 7.38 -3.84 -2.10
C THR A 120 6.79 -2.43 -1.92
N ALA A 121 5.48 -2.28 -2.00
CA ALA A 121 4.81 -1.00 -1.81
C ALA A 121 5.17 -0.35 -0.46
N ARG A 122 5.27 -1.17 0.61
CA ARG A 122 5.66 -0.67 1.94
C ARG A 122 7.11 -0.26 2.03
N GLU A 123 8.03 -0.98 1.40
CA GLU A 123 9.45 -0.63 1.45
C GLU A 123 9.78 0.62 0.59
N PHE A 124 8.92 0.96 -0.37
CA PHE A 124 8.96 2.22 -1.13
C PHE A 124 8.02 3.30 -0.60
N ASP A 125 7.29 3.05 0.48
CA ASP A 125 6.23 3.91 1.02
C ASP A 125 5.25 4.39 -0.07
N SER A 126 4.98 3.52 -1.06
CA SER A 126 4.10 3.80 -2.20
C SER A 126 2.64 3.73 -1.79
N GLN A 127 2.10 4.88 -1.39
CA GLN A 127 0.71 5.01 -0.97
C GLN A 127 -0.28 4.58 -2.06
N PHE A 128 0.02 4.90 -3.32
CA PHE A 128 -0.84 4.55 -4.44
C PHE A 128 -0.98 3.04 -4.61
N GLU A 129 0.15 2.32 -4.68
CA GLU A 129 0.14 0.86 -4.83
C GLU A 129 -0.44 0.17 -3.61
N TRP A 130 -0.09 0.64 -2.41
CA TRP A 130 -0.67 0.09 -1.19
C TRP A 130 -2.20 0.21 -1.20
N THR A 131 -2.74 1.40 -1.46
CA THR A 131 -4.18 1.66 -1.46
C THR A 131 -4.91 0.88 -2.57
N ALA A 132 -4.26 0.61 -3.69
CA ALA A 132 -4.81 -0.19 -4.76
C ALA A 132 -4.83 -1.69 -4.42
N HIS A 133 -3.78 -2.21 -3.79
CA HIS A 133 -3.55 -3.65 -3.63
C HIS A 133 -4.03 -4.22 -2.28
N GLU A 134 -4.12 -3.44 -1.20
CA GLU A 134 -4.64 -3.91 0.10
C GLU A 134 -6.03 -4.55 -0.01
N PRO A 135 -7.03 -3.93 -0.67
CA PRO A 135 -8.35 -4.55 -0.84
C PRO A 135 -8.31 -5.84 -1.67
N VAL A 136 -7.42 -5.90 -2.67
CA VAL A 136 -7.25 -7.10 -3.51
C VAL A 136 -6.64 -8.22 -2.69
N ALA A 137 -5.60 -7.95 -1.90
CA ALA A 137 -4.95 -8.92 -1.04
C ALA A 137 -5.94 -9.56 -0.03
N LEU A 138 -6.78 -8.73 0.59
CA LEU A 138 -7.84 -9.21 1.50
C LEU A 138 -8.85 -10.10 0.77
N LYS A 139 -9.27 -9.69 -0.43
CA LYS A 139 -10.19 -10.48 -1.27
C LYS A 139 -9.58 -11.82 -1.69
N GLU A 140 -8.28 -11.88 -1.95
CA GLU A 140 -7.54 -13.10 -2.29
C GLU A 140 -7.18 -13.95 -1.06
N GLY A 141 -7.66 -13.57 0.13
CA GLY A 141 -7.54 -14.37 1.35
C GLY A 141 -6.25 -14.13 2.14
N LEU A 142 -5.56 -13.01 1.95
CA LEU A 142 -4.46 -12.64 2.85
C LEU A 142 -5.01 -12.30 4.24
N ASP A 143 -4.46 -12.93 5.27
CA ASP A 143 -4.86 -12.67 6.65
C ASP A 143 -4.58 -11.18 7.02
N PRO A 144 -5.56 -10.44 7.56
CA PRO A 144 -5.36 -9.08 8.03
C PRO A 144 -4.20 -8.91 9.01
N LYS A 145 -3.89 -9.94 9.82
CA LYS A 145 -2.73 -9.92 10.73
C LYS A 145 -1.41 -9.87 9.97
N ILE A 146 -1.30 -10.59 8.85
CA ILE A 146 -0.11 -10.56 7.99
C ILE A 146 0.02 -9.20 7.31
N LEU A 147 -1.10 -8.66 6.84
CA LEU A 147 -1.16 -7.32 6.28
C LEU A 147 -0.68 -6.27 7.29
N ASP A 148 -1.09 -6.37 8.55
CA ASP A 148 -0.64 -5.49 9.64
C ASP A 148 0.86 -5.63 9.94
N ILE A 149 1.43 -6.84 9.83
CA ILE A 149 2.87 -7.06 9.98
C ILE A 149 3.64 -6.26 8.93
N VAL A 150 3.18 -6.27 7.68
CA VAL A 150 3.81 -5.50 6.60
C VAL A 150 3.56 -4.00 6.80
N LYS A 151 2.30 -3.61 6.96
CA LYS A 151 1.85 -2.21 7.08
C LYS A 151 2.60 -1.42 8.15
N PHE A 152 2.74 -2.03 9.32
CA PHE A 152 3.36 -1.40 10.49
C PHE A 152 4.80 -1.85 10.75
N ARG A 153 5.43 -2.53 9.77
CA ARG A 153 6.82 -3.03 9.87
C ARG A 153 7.09 -3.85 11.15
N LYS A 154 6.09 -4.62 11.62
CA LYS A 154 6.21 -5.47 12.81
C LYS A 154 7.17 -6.64 12.57
N ALA A 155 7.61 -7.27 13.66
CA ALA A 155 8.36 -8.54 13.59
C ALA A 155 7.51 -9.66 12.98
N VAL A 156 8.14 -10.63 12.31
CA VAL A 156 7.48 -11.69 11.53
C VAL A 156 7.31 -12.98 12.36
N SER A 157 7.32 -12.91 13.69
CA SER A 157 7.42 -14.06 14.58
C SER A 157 6.24 -15.04 14.57
N GLU A 158 5.07 -14.62 14.07
CA GLU A 158 3.83 -15.41 14.11
C GLU A 158 3.20 -15.63 12.72
N ALA A 159 3.88 -15.25 11.64
CA ALA A 159 3.37 -15.45 10.31
C ALA A 159 3.63 -16.90 9.82
N PRO A 160 2.76 -17.47 8.97
CA PRO A 160 3.04 -18.74 8.32
C PRO A 160 4.34 -18.69 7.51
N GLU A 161 4.90 -19.86 7.23
CA GLU A 161 6.22 -20.03 6.64
C GLU A 161 6.41 -19.27 5.31
N LYS A 162 5.47 -19.40 4.38
CA LYS A 162 5.53 -18.75 3.07
C LYS A 162 5.49 -17.22 3.17
N GLU A 163 4.62 -16.70 4.02
CA GLU A 163 4.48 -15.29 4.28
C GLU A 163 5.72 -14.72 4.95
N THR A 164 6.26 -15.44 5.95
CA THR A 164 7.51 -15.08 6.63
C THR A 164 8.65 -14.97 5.64
N ALA A 165 8.82 -15.96 4.76
CA ALA A 165 9.88 -15.96 3.75
C ALA A 165 9.77 -14.76 2.80
N ILE A 166 8.58 -14.48 2.24
CA ILE A 166 8.35 -13.35 1.33
C ILE A 166 8.62 -12.00 2.04
N ILE A 167 8.14 -11.83 3.28
CA ILE A 167 8.31 -10.56 4.02
C ILE A 167 9.77 -10.33 4.35
N ALA A 168 10.47 -11.35 4.87
CA ALA A 168 11.89 -11.24 5.20
C ALA A 168 12.73 -10.93 3.96
N PHE A 169 12.49 -11.69 2.87
CA PHE A 169 13.17 -11.51 1.60
C PHE A 169 12.99 -10.10 1.03
N GLY A 170 11.76 -9.60 0.96
CA GLY A 170 11.48 -8.26 0.41
C GLY A 170 12.07 -7.14 1.26
N ARG A 171 12.04 -7.26 2.59
CA ARG A 171 12.68 -6.30 3.51
C ARG A 171 14.20 -6.25 3.30
N GLU A 172 14.85 -7.38 3.24
CA GLU A 172 16.29 -7.43 2.99
C GLU A 172 16.64 -6.91 1.59
N LEU A 173 15.86 -7.28 0.58
CA LEU A 173 16.08 -6.85 -0.79
C LEU A 173 16.01 -5.32 -0.96
N PHE A 174 15.02 -4.66 -0.39
CA PHE A 174 14.77 -3.25 -0.63
C PHE A 174 15.29 -2.31 0.45
N ARG A 175 15.24 -2.72 1.71
CA ARG A 175 15.69 -1.90 2.83
C ARG A 175 17.20 -2.07 3.06
N ASP A 176 17.64 -3.33 3.20
CA ASP A 176 19.03 -3.64 3.52
C ASP A 176 19.89 -3.70 2.24
N ARG A 177 19.27 -3.78 1.07
CA ARG A 177 19.89 -3.92 -0.25
C ARG A 177 20.86 -5.09 -0.34
N LYS A 178 20.60 -6.10 0.48
CA LYS A 178 21.38 -7.32 0.57
C LYS A 178 20.52 -8.43 1.15
N VAL A 179 20.35 -9.51 0.40
CA VAL A 179 19.69 -10.72 0.90
C VAL A 179 20.72 -11.61 1.56
N ARG A 180 20.47 -12.00 2.80
CA ARG A 180 21.38 -12.91 3.54
C ARG A 180 21.30 -14.33 2.98
N PRO A 181 22.40 -15.11 3.07
CA PRO A 181 22.40 -16.50 2.58
C PRO A 181 21.27 -17.35 3.18
N GLU A 182 20.96 -17.17 4.47
CA GLU A 182 19.93 -17.92 5.20
C GLU A 182 18.52 -17.59 4.66
N THR A 183 18.24 -16.31 4.41
CA THR A 183 16.98 -15.86 3.83
C THR A 183 16.83 -16.36 2.40
N TYR A 184 17.89 -16.35 1.62
CA TYR A 184 17.89 -16.90 0.27
C TYR A 184 17.66 -18.42 0.26
N ALA A 185 18.36 -19.15 1.14
CA ALA A 185 18.19 -20.60 1.29
C ALA A 185 16.77 -20.97 1.69
N GLU A 186 16.15 -20.18 2.58
CA GLU A 186 14.76 -20.37 2.98
C GLU A 186 13.78 -20.14 1.83
N MET A 187 13.98 -19.09 1.05
CA MET A 187 13.18 -18.84 -0.18
C MET A 187 13.28 -20.02 -1.17
N LEU A 188 14.50 -20.55 -1.37
CA LEU A 188 14.71 -21.70 -2.23
C LEU A 188 14.02 -22.97 -1.69
N ARG A 189 14.08 -23.20 -0.39
CA ARG A 189 13.44 -24.34 0.25
C ARG A 189 11.92 -24.30 0.14
N VAL A 190 11.33 -23.11 0.36
CA VAL A 190 9.87 -22.93 0.43
C VAL A 190 9.25 -22.85 -0.97
N PHE A 191 9.90 -22.21 -1.92
CA PHE A 191 9.33 -21.90 -3.23
C PHE A 191 10.01 -22.58 -4.41
N GLY A 192 11.25 -23.00 -4.25
CA GLY A 192 12.06 -23.50 -5.35
C GLY A 192 12.60 -22.39 -6.26
N GLN A 193 13.62 -22.70 -7.04
CA GLN A 193 14.43 -21.75 -7.79
C GLN A 193 13.60 -20.88 -8.75
N THR A 194 12.74 -21.48 -9.55
CA THR A 194 11.92 -20.74 -10.53
C THR A 194 11.00 -19.73 -9.86
N ALA A 195 10.33 -20.13 -8.76
CA ALA A 195 9.43 -19.23 -8.06
C ALA A 195 10.17 -18.08 -7.37
N VAL A 196 11.37 -18.32 -6.84
CA VAL A 196 12.21 -17.24 -6.29
C VAL A 196 12.54 -16.19 -7.35
N VAL A 197 12.91 -16.61 -8.56
CA VAL A 197 13.15 -15.69 -9.69
C VAL A 197 11.88 -14.91 -10.02
N ASN A 198 10.73 -15.59 -10.10
CA ASN A 198 9.45 -14.96 -10.43
C ASN A 198 8.98 -13.95 -9.36
N ILE A 199 9.12 -14.31 -8.07
CA ILE A 199 8.80 -13.41 -6.95
C ILE A 199 9.71 -12.19 -6.99
N THR A 200 11.00 -12.39 -7.23
CA THR A 200 11.96 -11.29 -7.35
C THR A 200 11.62 -10.37 -8.51
N ALA A 201 11.29 -10.93 -9.69
CA ALA A 201 10.88 -10.16 -10.85
C ALA A 201 9.58 -9.38 -10.60
N LEU A 202 8.61 -9.99 -9.92
CA LEU A 202 7.37 -9.34 -9.52
C LEU A 202 7.65 -8.14 -8.58
N MET A 203 8.43 -8.35 -7.53
CA MET A 203 8.82 -7.29 -6.60
C MET A 203 9.58 -6.17 -7.31
N ALA A 204 10.52 -6.49 -8.21
CA ALA A 204 11.26 -5.50 -8.99
C ALA A 204 10.35 -4.71 -9.94
N ASN A 205 9.37 -5.37 -10.57
CA ASN A 205 8.36 -4.70 -11.41
C ASN A 205 7.54 -3.67 -10.61
N TYR A 206 7.14 -4.01 -9.40
CA TYR A 206 6.40 -3.08 -8.53
C TYR A 206 7.31 -2.00 -7.91
N ALA A 207 8.57 -2.29 -7.63
CA ALA A 207 9.54 -1.26 -7.25
C ALA A 207 9.73 -0.21 -8.37
N PHE A 208 9.83 -0.67 -9.63
CA PHE A 208 9.88 0.21 -10.78
C PHE A 208 8.60 1.06 -10.90
N THR A 209 7.43 0.47 -10.71
CA THR A 209 6.14 1.18 -10.69
C THR A 209 6.11 2.23 -9.58
N ALA A 210 6.52 1.89 -8.36
CA ALA A 210 6.57 2.82 -7.23
C ALA A 210 7.46 4.05 -7.52
N VAL A 211 8.63 3.82 -8.14
CA VAL A 211 9.52 4.91 -8.57
C VAL A 211 8.83 5.83 -9.59
N MET A 212 8.14 5.27 -10.58
CA MET A 212 7.40 6.05 -11.58
C MET A 212 6.26 6.86 -10.95
N LEU A 213 5.48 6.24 -10.08
CA LEU A 213 4.38 6.92 -9.37
C LEU A 213 4.89 8.07 -8.50
N THR A 214 6.02 7.88 -7.83
CA THR A 214 6.67 8.92 -7.02
C THR A 214 7.22 10.06 -7.88
N ALA A 215 7.90 9.76 -8.98
CA ALA A 215 8.50 10.77 -9.86
C ALA A 215 7.45 11.72 -10.45
N PHE A 216 6.30 11.19 -10.80
CA PHE A 216 5.19 11.96 -11.38
C PHE A 216 4.11 12.35 -10.37
N ASP A 217 4.37 12.17 -9.07
CA ASP A 217 3.48 12.53 -7.97
C ASP A 217 2.03 12.07 -8.21
N GLN A 218 1.88 10.78 -8.49
CA GLN A 218 0.58 10.18 -8.78
C GLN A 218 -0.32 10.22 -7.54
N GLN A 219 -1.38 11.00 -7.64
CA GLN A 219 -2.38 11.12 -6.57
C GLN A 219 -3.38 9.98 -6.59
N LEU A 220 -3.92 9.62 -5.42
CA LEU A 220 -4.99 8.65 -5.31
C LEU A 220 -6.22 9.11 -6.10
N HIS A 221 -7.04 8.17 -6.55
CA HIS A 221 -8.33 8.49 -7.15
C HIS A 221 -9.19 9.33 -6.20
N GLU A 222 -10.05 10.15 -6.77
CA GLU A 222 -10.97 10.96 -5.99
C GLU A 222 -11.80 10.12 -5.02
N GLY A 223 -11.94 10.60 -3.79
CA GLY A 223 -12.67 9.90 -2.72
C GLY A 223 -11.93 8.71 -2.10
N ARG A 224 -10.76 8.29 -2.63
CA ARG A 224 -9.95 7.24 -2.00
C ARG A 224 -9.16 7.80 -0.83
N LYS A 225 -9.28 7.13 0.31
CA LYS A 225 -8.48 7.47 1.50
C LYS A 225 -7.14 6.74 1.45
N PRO A 226 -6.05 7.38 1.89
CA PRO A 226 -4.77 6.70 2.04
C PRO A 226 -4.89 5.59 3.08
N LEU A 227 -4.40 4.38 2.75
CA LEU A 227 -4.46 3.20 3.62
C LEU A 227 -3.12 2.89 4.28
N LEU A 228 -2.01 3.37 3.71
CA LEU A 228 -0.69 3.21 4.30
C LEU A 228 -0.43 4.37 5.27
N PRO A 229 -0.09 4.11 6.54
CA PRO A 229 0.32 5.17 7.44
C PRO A 229 1.67 5.73 6.97
N PHE A 230 1.77 7.04 6.84
CA PHE A 230 3.06 7.69 6.65
C PHE A 230 3.85 7.63 7.97
N PRO A 231 5.21 7.54 7.89
CA PRO A 231 6.07 7.60 9.05
C PRO A 231 5.98 8.95 9.75
#